data_284ae3d9c07993fee65da4156d5208a2
#
_entry.id   284ae3d9c07993fee65da4156d5208a2
#
_cell.length_a   1.000
_cell.length_b   1.000
_cell.length_c   1.000
_cell.angle_alpha   90.00
_cell.angle_beta   90.00
_cell.angle_gamma   90.00
#
_symmetry.space_group_name_H-M   'P 1'
#
loop_
_entity.id
_entity.type
_entity.pdbx_description
1 polymer ?
#
loop_
_entity_poly.entity_id
_entity_poly.type
_entity_poly.pdbx_seq_one_letter_code
_entity_poly.pdbx_strand_id
1 'polypeptide(L)'
;MDLLNTLVDKGLRRELPTRAEALAVLSTSDDDLLDVVAAAGKVRRHWFGRRVKLNYLVNLKSGLCPEDCSYCSQRLGSKADILKYTWLKPDDASKAAAAGVAGGAKRVCLVASGRGPTDRDVDRVAGTIKAIKDQNEGVEVCACLGLLSDGQADRLREAGADAYNHNLNTSESTYGDITTTHTYADRVDTVQKAHAAGLSACSGLIAGMGETDEDLVDVVFSLRDLDPDSVPVNFLIPMEGTPLEADWHLTPQRCLRILAMVRFVCPDVEVRIAGGREVHLRTMQPLALNLANSIFLGDYLTSEGQAGHADLEMIADAGFEVEGAGEVTLPQHRATAGGCGSHEGAGCGSHEGAGCGGHEGAGVCGSAPAATASPAPQVDELRRDLVSVRRRGAGTDIAPNA
;
A
#
# COMPACT_ATOMS: atom_id res chain seq x y z
N MET A 1 23.85 18.44 -2.04
CA MET A 1 24.11 18.15 -0.61
C MET A 1 23.49 19.23 0.30
N ASP A 2 23.50 20.50 -0.08
CA ASP A 2 22.93 21.56 0.76
C ASP A 2 21.43 21.41 0.99
N LEU A 3 20.64 21.18 -0.06
CA LEU A 3 19.18 21.00 0.05
C LEU A 3 18.81 19.85 0.99
N LEU A 4 19.40 18.66 0.82
CA LEU A 4 19.07 17.49 1.61
C LEU A 4 19.43 17.67 3.09
N ASN A 5 20.56 18.31 3.40
CA ASN A 5 20.91 18.62 4.78
C ASN A 5 19.93 19.62 5.39
N THR A 6 19.53 20.66 4.64
CA THR A 6 18.52 21.63 5.07
C THR A 6 17.18 20.94 5.38
N LEU A 7 16.73 20.03 4.52
CA LEU A 7 15.48 19.28 4.71
C LEU A 7 15.55 18.33 5.92
N VAL A 8 16.70 17.67 6.13
CA VAL A 8 16.92 16.86 7.34
C VAL A 8 16.81 17.73 8.58
N ASP A 9 17.53 18.86 8.63
CA ASP A 9 17.52 19.75 9.79
C ASP A 9 16.11 20.29 10.08
N LYS A 10 15.36 20.68 9.06
CA LYS A 10 13.95 21.09 9.18
C LYS A 10 13.10 19.93 9.73
N GLY A 11 13.21 18.73 9.12
CA GLY A 11 12.43 17.58 9.54
C GLY A 11 12.69 17.15 10.98
N LEU A 12 13.93 17.26 11.47
CA LEU A 12 14.27 16.96 12.87
C LEU A 12 13.68 17.99 13.84
N ARG A 13 13.45 19.24 13.42
CA ARG A 13 12.85 20.33 14.20
C ARG A 13 11.36 20.55 13.94
N ARG A 14 10.72 19.73 13.10
CA ARG A 14 9.32 19.89 12.66
C ARG A 14 9.07 21.19 11.90
N GLU A 15 10.10 21.80 11.33
CA GLU A 15 9.99 22.98 10.51
C GLU A 15 9.47 22.61 9.11
N LEU A 16 8.48 23.36 8.61
CA LEU A 16 7.91 23.14 7.29
C LEU A 16 8.94 23.50 6.20
N PRO A 17 9.22 22.61 5.24
CA PRO A 17 9.99 23.00 4.06
C PRO A 17 9.22 24.02 3.22
N THR A 18 9.92 24.78 2.41
CA THR A 18 9.27 25.62 1.40
C THR A 18 8.71 24.75 0.26
N ARG A 19 7.72 25.27 -0.48
CA ARG A 19 7.19 24.60 -1.68
C ARG A 19 8.28 24.31 -2.72
N ALA A 20 9.21 25.24 -2.91
CA ALA A 20 10.35 25.08 -3.82
C ALA A 20 11.27 23.93 -3.38
N GLU A 21 11.53 23.76 -2.08
CA GLU A 21 12.30 22.64 -1.56
C GLU A 21 11.56 21.31 -1.76
N ALA A 22 10.23 21.26 -1.57
CA ALA A 22 9.42 20.08 -1.82
C ALA A 22 9.41 19.67 -3.31
N LEU A 23 9.26 20.66 -4.22
CA LEU A 23 9.37 20.45 -5.67
C LEU A 23 10.76 19.95 -6.07
N ALA A 24 11.83 20.50 -5.45
CA ALA A 24 13.19 20.06 -5.71
C ALA A 24 13.43 18.58 -5.35
N VAL A 25 12.75 18.06 -4.31
CA VAL A 25 12.78 16.62 -3.99
C VAL A 25 12.14 15.78 -5.11
N LEU A 26 11.00 16.23 -5.65
CA LEU A 26 10.30 15.52 -6.72
C LEU A 26 11.08 15.51 -8.04
N SER A 27 11.86 16.57 -8.31
CA SER A 27 12.66 16.74 -9.52
C SER A 27 14.09 16.18 -9.42
N THR A 28 14.47 15.59 -8.29
CA THR A 28 15.79 14.96 -8.11
C THR A 28 16.04 13.87 -9.16
N SER A 29 17.26 13.76 -9.66
CA SER A 29 17.65 12.74 -10.65
C SER A 29 17.56 11.31 -10.08
N ASP A 30 17.53 10.32 -10.95
CA ASP A 30 17.59 8.91 -10.52
C ASP A 30 18.97 8.56 -9.93
N ASP A 31 20.03 9.24 -10.35
CA ASP A 31 21.39 9.06 -9.81
C ASP A 31 21.49 9.49 -8.34
N ASP A 32 20.74 10.52 -7.95
CA ASP A 32 20.73 11.07 -6.58
C ASP A 32 19.61 10.48 -5.70
N LEU A 33 18.81 9.56 -6.23
CA LEU A 33 17.64 9.00 -5.54
C LEU A 33 17.98 8.40 -4.17
N LEU A 34 19.07 7.65 -4.09
CA LEU A 34 19.45 7.00 -2.83
C LEU A 34 19.88 8.01 -1.76
N ASP A 35 20.45 9.15 -2.15
CA ASP A 35 20.76 10.24 -1.22
C ASP A 35 19.48 10.86 -0.65
N VAL A 36 18.46 11.04 -1.49
CA VAL A 36 17.10 11.50 -1.05
C VAL A 36 16.51 10.50 -0.06
N VAL A 37 16.53 9.21 -0.37
CA VAL A 37 16.02 8.15 0.52
C VAL A 37 16.80 8.12 1.83
N ALA A 38 18.13 8.24 1.79
CA ALA A 38 18.95 8.26 3.00
C ALA A 38 18.68 9.48 3.87
N ALA A 39 18.49 10.66 3.27
CA ALA A 39 18.19 11.90 3.97
C ALA A 39 16.81 11.84 4.65
N ALA A 40 15.76 11.51 3.91
CA ALA A 40 14.41 11.36 4.48
C ALA A 40 14.35 10.22 5.52
N GLY A 41 15.15 9.16 5.32
CA GLY A 41 15.31 8.07 6.27
C GLY A 41 15.89 8.49 7.63
N LYS A 42 16.73 9.54 7.68
CA LYS A 42 17.20 10.12 8.95
C LYS A 42 16.03 10.73 9.73
N VAL A 43 15.16 11.49 9.05
CA VAL A 43 13.96 12.10 9.64
C VAL A 43 13.01 11.02 10.14
N ARG A 44 12.71 10.02 9.31
CA ARG A 44 11.83 8.89 9.66
C ARG A 44 12.35 8.15 10.90
N ARG A 45 13.65 7.84 10.96
CA ARG A 45 14.25 7.13 12.10
C ARG A 45 14.27 7.97 13.38
N HIS A 46 14.42 9.29 13.27
CA HIS A 46 14.36 10.18 14.42
C HIS A 46 13.01 10.08 15.15
N TRP A 47 11.90 10.12 14.40
CA TRP A 47 10.55 10.13 14.97
C TRP A 47 10.00 8.74 15.29
N PHE A 48 10.33 7.74 14.51
CA PHE A 48 9.69 6.41 14.57
C PHE A 48 10.66 5.26 14.88
N GLY A 49 11.96 5.55 14.99
CA GLY A 49 12.97 4.51 15.22
C GLY A 49 12.98 3.49 14.07
N ARG A 50 12.91 2.21 14.40
CA ARG A 50 12.85 1.09 13.41
C ARG A 50 11.46 0.46 13.29
N ARG A 51 10.45 1.00 13.96
CA ARG A 51 9.11 0.43 14.02
C ARG A 51 8.33 0.67 12.73
N VAL A 52 7.60 -0.36 12.29
CA VAL A 52 6.63 -0.33 11.21
C VAL A 52 5.28 -0.74 11.75
N LYS A 53 4.28 0.13 11.63
CA LYS A 53 2.91 -0.14 12.04
C LYS A 53 2.17 -0.88 10.95
N LEU A 54 1.56 -2.01 11.31
CA LEU A 54 0.73 -2.78 10.40
C LEU A 54 -0.74 -2.40 10.55
N ASN A 55 -1.41 -2.19 9.41
CA ASN A 55 -2.85 -1.94 9.34
C ASN A 55 -3.50 -3.03 8.51
N TYR A 56 -4.73 -3.38 8.83
CA TYR A 56 -5.49 -4.39 8.11
C TYR A 56 -6.84 -3.86 7.66
N LEU A 57 -7.23 -4.15 6.41
CA LEU A 57 -8.48 -3.67 5.83
C LEU A 57 -9.58 -4.71 5.95
N VAL A 58 -10.72 -4.30 6.49
CA VAL A 58 -11.98 -5.06 6.45
C VAL A 58 -12.96 -4.29 5.59
N ASN A 59 -13.21 -4.77 4.38
CA ASN A 59 -14.15 -4.16 3.45
C ASN A 59 -15.58 -4.58 3.83
N LEU A 60 -16.29 -3.72 4.57
CA LEU A 60 -17.65 -4.01 5.08
C LEU A 60 -18.72 -4.00 4.00
N LYS A 61 -18.52 -3.18 2.94
CA LYS A 61 -19.45 -3.01 1.82
C LYS A 61 -18.63 -2.73 0.58
N SER A 62 -18.89 -3.44 -0.51
CA SER A 62 -18.11 -3.36 -1.74
C SER A 62 -18.96 -3.13 -2.97
N GLY A 63 -18.50 -2.23 -3.84
CA GLY A 63 -19.17 -1.86 -5.08
C GLY A 63 -20.41 -0.98 -4.86
N LEU A 64 -21.12 -0.67 -5.96
CA LEU A 64 -22.38 0.06 -5.99
C LEU A 64 -22.33 1.45 -5.28
N CYS A 65 -21.15 2.10 -5.27
CA CYS A 65 -20.99 3.45 -4.74
C CYS A 65 -21.63 4.47 -5.70
N PRO A 66 -22.52 5.36 -5.24
CA PRO A 66 -23.18 6.33 -6.11
C PRO A 66 -22.25 7.46 -6.60
N GLU A 67 -21.05 7.55 -6.06
CA GLU A 67 -20.05 8.54 -6.46
C GLU A 67 -19.41 8.19 -7.81
N ASP A 68 -18.88 9.22 -8.50
CA ASP A 68 -18.31 9.09 -9.85
C ASP A 68 -16.78 9.16 -9.91
N CYS A 69 -16.09 9.02 -8.76
CA CYS A 69 -14.63 9.11 -8.68
C CYS A 69 -13.95 8.27 -9.77
N SER A 70 -13.15 8.91 -10.63
CA SER A 70 -12.59 8.32 -11.85
C SER A 70 -11.62 7.16 -11.59
N TYR A 71 -10.90 7.17 -10.47
CA TYR A 71 -9.97 6.11 -10.06
C TYR A 71 -10.67 4.88 -9.45
N CYS A 72 -11.96 4.97 -9.08
CA CYS A 72 -12.55 4.02 -8.17
C CYS A 72 -13.27 2.87 -8.89
N SER A 73 -12.80 1.65 -8.67
CA SER A 73 -13.45 0.43 -9.19
C SER A 73 -14.81 0.15 -8.55
N GLN A 74 -15.12 0.73 -7.38
CA GLN A 74 -16.36 0.49 -6.64
C GLN A 74 -17.52 1.42 -7.07
N ARG A 75 -17.29 2.42 -7.94
CA ARG A 75 -18.34 3.33 -8.42
C ARG A 75 -19.43 2.57 -9.20
N LEU A 76 -20.66 3.04 -9.16
CA LEU A 76 -21.80 2.37 -9.78
C LEU A 76 -21.61 2.16 -11.29
N GLY A 77 -20.97 3.07 -11.98
CA GLY A 77 -20.69 3.00 -13.44
C GLY A 77 -19.41 2.23 -13.79
N SER A 78 -18.67 1.66 -12.82
CA SER A 78 -17.46 0.89 -13.11
C SER A 78 -17.78 -0.45 -13.75
N LYS A 79 -16.99 -0.81 -14.78
CA LYS A 79 -17.02 -2.12 -15.42
C LYS A 79 -16.01 -3.09 -14.81
N ALA A 80 -15.24 -2.66 -13.80
CA ALA A 80 -14.27 -3.50 -13.14
C ALA A 80 -14.92 -4.76 -12.56
N ASP A 81 -14.26 -5.90 -12.80
CA ASP A 81 -14.70 -7.21 -12.30
C ASP A 81 -14.26 -7.39 -10.84
N ILE A 82 -14.97 -6.75 -9.91
CA ILE A 82 -14.70 -6.78 -8.48
C ILE A 82 -15.78 -7.52 -7.71
N LEU A 83 -15.48 -8.00 -6.51
CA LEU A 83 -16.47 -8.53 -5.59
C LEU A 83 -17.45 -7.42 -5.19
N LYS A 84 -18.77 -7.70 -5.29
CA LYS A 84 -19.85 -6.75 -4.95
C LYS A 84 -20.77 -7.35 -3.90
N TYR A 85 -20.94 -6.65 -2.80
CA TYR A 85 -21.87 -7.02 -1.72
C TYR A 85 -22.33 -5.79 -0.94
N THR A 86 -23.52 -5.85 -0.34
CA THR A 86 -24.09 -4.69 0.36
C THR A 86 -23.46 -4.48 1.74
N TRP A 87 -23.38 -5.56 2.54
CA TRP A 87 -22.74 -5.52 3.85
C TRP A 87 -22.24 -6.92 4.23
N LEU A 88 -21.07 -6.99 4.86
CA LEU A 88 -20.64 -8.18 5.57
C LEU A 88 -21.57 -8.40 6.80
N LYS A 89 -21.74 -9.67 7.18
CA LYS A 89 -22.35 -9.99 8.46
C LYS A 89 -21.41 -9.53 9.59
N PRO A 90 -21.93 -9.09 10.75
CA PRO A 90 -21.10 -8.66 11.88
C PRO A 90 -20.06 -9.70 12.30
N ASP A 91 -20.44 -10.98 12.36
CA ASP A 91 -19.52 -12.07 12.72
C ASP A 91 -18.38 -12.25 11.71
N ASP A 92 -18.66 -12.08 10.42
CA ASP A 92 -17.63 -12.20 9.38
C ASP A 92 -16.67 -11.00 9.43
N ALA A 93 -17.18 -9.80 9.74
CA ALA A 93 -16.34 -8.62 9.95
C ALA A 93 -15.42 -8.79 11.18
N SER A 94 -15.95 -9.31 12.29
CA SER A 94 -15.17 -9.58 13.51
C SER A 94 -14.12 -10.67 13.29
N LYS A 95 -14.46 -11.74 12.57
CA LYS A 95 -13.50 -12.79 12.20
C LYS A 95 -12.38 -12.25 11.30
N ALA A 96 -12.71 -11.41 10.31
CA ALA A 96 -11.72 -10.79 9.44
C ALA A 96 -10.78 -9.86 10.24
N ALA A 97 -11.34 -9.09 11.18
CA ALA A 97 -10.54 -8.24 12.07
C ALA A 97 -9.59 -9.07 12.95
N ALA A 98 -10.10 -10.15 13.56
CA ALA A 98 -9.29 -11.05 14.38
C ALA A 98 -8.15 -11.72 13.59
N ALA A 99 -8.40 -12.10 12.32
CA ALA A 99 -7.37 -12.62 11.43
C ALA A 99 -6.27 -11.58 11.15
N GLY A 100 -6.64 -10.31 10.91
CA GLY A 100 -5.69 -9.22 10.75
C GLY A 100 -4.84 -8.99 12.01
N VAL A 101 -5.46 -8.99 13.18
CA VAL A 101 -4.76 -8.85 14.48
C VAL A 101 -3.81 -10.01 14.71
N ALA A 102 -4.24 -11.25 14.45
CA ALA A 102 -3.39 -12.43 14.53
C ALA A 102 -2.19 -12.38 13.56
N GLY A 103 -2.35 -11.70 12.41
CA GLY A 103 -1.27 -11.41 11.47
C GLY A 103 -0.34 -10.27 11.89
N GLY A 104 -0.57 -9.65 13.06
CA GLY A 104 0.28 -8.57 13.61
C GLY A 104 -0.24 -7.15 13.36
N ALA A 105 -1.45 -6.99 12.81
CA ALA A 105 -2.01 -5.66 12.61
C ALA A 105 -2.30 -4.96 13.94
N LYS A 106 -1.75 -3.77 14.12
CA LYS A 106 -2.02 -2.88 15.25
C LYS A 106 -3.33 -2.12 15.06
N ARG A 107 -3.71 -1.83 13.80
CA ARG A 107 -4.94 -1.11 13.44
C ARG A 107 -5.76 -1.90 12.44
N VAL A 108 -7.06 -2.00 12.70
CA VAL A 108 -8.07 -2.54 11.76
C VAL A 108 -8.86 -1.38 11.18
N CYS A 109 -8.90 -1.29 9.85
CA CYS A 109 -9.64 -0.26 9.11
C CYS A 109 -10.93 -0.85 8.56
N LEU A 110 -12.07 -0.39 9.06
CA LEU A 110 -13.41 -0.78 8.63
C LEU A 110 -13.88 0.14 7.51
N VAL A 111 -13.97 -0.39 6.28
CA VAL A 111 -14.26 0.42 5.10
C VAL A 111 -15.59 0.03 4.48
N ALA A 112 -16.40 1.01 4.13
CA ALA A 112 -17.65 0.80 3.40
C ALA A 112 -17.72 1.71 2.17
N SER A 113 -18.02 1.13 1.00
CA SER A 113 -18.26 1.91 -0.22
C SER A 113 -19.54 2.73 -0.09
N GLY A 114 -19.51 4.01 -0.49
CA GLY A 114 -20.65 4.92 -0.48
C GLY A 114 -20.21 6.38 -0.38
N ARG A 115 -21.14 7.30 -0.61
CA ARG A 115 -20.93 8.74 -0.43
C ARG A 115 -20.65 9.07 1.04
N GLY A 116 -21.45 8.51 1.92
CA GLY A 116 -21.40 8.68 3.37
C GLY A 116 -22.37 7.71 4.04
N PRO A 117 -22.23 7.47 5.35
CA PRO A 117 -23.09 6.56 6.08
C PRO A 117 -24.45 7.21 6.39
N THR A 118 -25.51 6.42 6.34
CA THR A 118 -26.75 6.75 7.01
C THR A 118 -26.59 6.53 8.53
N ASP A 119 -27.48 7.08 9.35
CA ASP A 119 -27.47 6.82 10.80
C ASP A 119 -27.57 5.34 11.15
N ARG A 120 -28.34 4.59 10.36
CA ARG A 120 -28.42 3.12 10.49
C ARG A 120 -27.11 2.44 10.16
N ASP A 121 -26.35 2.96 9.19
CA ASP A 121 -25.01 2.44 8.86
C ASP A 121 -24.03 2.74 9.98
N VAL A 122 -24.10 3.95 10.58
CA VAL A 122 -23.30 4.32 11.76
C VAL A 122 -23.59 3.36 12.92
N ASP A 123 -24.87 3.07 13.23
CA ASP A 123 -25.24 2.12 14.29
C ASP A 123 -24.68 0.73 14.04
N ARG A 124 -24.75 0.26 12.78
CA ARG A 124 -24.20 -1.04 12.39
C ARG A 124 -22.69 -1.09 12.61
N VAL A 125 -21.96 -0.07 12.14
CA VAL A 125 -20.50 -0.02 12.26
C VAL A 125 -20.10 0.15 13.72
N ALA A 126 -20.83 0.96 14.50
CA ALA A 126 -20.64 1.12 15.95
C ALA A 126 -20.73 -0.22 16.69
N GLY A 127 -21.73 -1.06 16.34
CA GLY A 127 -21.81 -2.42 16.87
C GLY A 127 -20.63 -3.30 16.50
N THR A 128 -20.14 -3.20 15.27
CA THR A 128 -18.94 -3.93 14.80
C THR A 128 -17.68 -3.45 15.53
N ILE A 129 -17.51 -2.15 15.71
CA ILE A 129 -16.37 -1.56 16.45
C ILE A 129 -16.32 -2.13 17.87
N LYS A 130 -17.45 -2.08 18.61
CA LYS A 130 -17.55 -2.62 19.97
C LYS A 130 -17.14 -4.10 20.01
N ALA A 131 -17.70 -4.91 19.11
CA ALA A 131 -17.38 -6.34 19.06
C ALA A 131 -15.89 -6.61 18.79
N ILE A 132 -15.24 -5.82 17.93
CA ILE A 132 -13.80 -5.94 17.66
C ILE A 132 -12.96 -5.54 18.87
N LYS A 133 -13.30 -4.42 19.52
CA LYS A 133 -12.59 -3.93 20.72
C LYS A 133 -12.71 -4.91 21.90
N ASP A 134 -13.90 -5.50 22.09
CA ASP A 134 -14.14 -6.49 23.14
C ASP A 134 -13.33 -7.79 22.95
N GLN A 135 -13.05 -8.17 21.69
CA GLN A 135 -12.34 -9.41 21.36
C GLN A 135 -10.83 -9.24 21.20
N ASN A 136 -10.34 -8.01 20.99
CA ASN A 136 -8.96 -7.74 20.63
C ASN A 136 -8.42 -6.58 21.47
N GLU A 137 -7.81 -6.90 22.63
CA GLU A 137 -7.25 -5.90 23.52
C GLU A 137 -6.13 -5.08 22.83
N GLY A 138 -6.18 -3.76 22.99
CA GLY A 138 -5.15 -2.85 22.50
C GLY A 138 -5.14 -2.65 20.98
N VAL A 139 -6.11 -3.23 20.22
CA VAL A 139 -6.25 -2.95 18.78
C VAL A 139 -6.83 -1.55 18.57
N GLU A 140 -6.31 -0.83 17.59
CA GLU A 140 -6.90 0.41 17.11
C GLU A 140 -7.93 0.10 16.02
N VAL A 141 -9.08 0.78 16.05
CA VAL A 141 -10.12 0.66 15.03
C VAL A 141 -10.29 1.99 14.30
N CYS A 142 -10.10 1.97 12.99
CA CYS A 142 -10.30 3.09 12.10
C CYS A 142 -11.58 2.87 11.27
N ALA A 143 -12.46 3.87 11.18
CA ALA A 143 -13.60 3.83 10.28
C ALA A 143 -13.34 4.65 9.01
N CYS A 144 -13.84 4.19 7.86
CA CYS A 144 -13.75 4.85 6.57
C CYS A 144 -15.08 4.64 5.83
N LEU A 145 -16.04 5.53 6.05
CA LEU A 145 -17.43 5.38 5.61
C LEU A 145 -17.87 6.44 4.60
N GLY A 146 -16.97 7.31 4.15
CA GLY A 146 -17.26 8.44 3.27
C GLY A 146 -17.47 9.75 4.04
N LEU A 147 -18.29 10.65 3.50
CA LEU A 147 -18.57 11.97 4.08
C LEU A 147 -19.42 11.85 5.35
N LEU A 148 -19.02 12.52 6.41
CA LEU A 148 -19.73 12.50 7.69
C LEU A 148 -20.74 13.65 7.81
N SER A 149 -21.95 13.34 8.25
CA SER A 149 -22.91 14.32 8.75
C SER A 149 -22.61 14.66 10.22
N ASP A 150 -23.20 15.75 10.72
CA ASP A 150 -23.01 16.21 12.08
C ASP A 150 -23.41 15.13 13.12
N GLY A 151 -22.60 14.96 14.15
CA GLY A 151 -22.78 13.99 15.23
C GLY A 151 -22.41 12.55 14.88
N GLN A 152 -22.14 12.21 13.61
CA GLN A 152 -21.78 10.84 13.23
C GLN A 152 -20.36 10.46 13.70
N ALA A 153 -19.42 11.42 13.68
CA ALA A 153 -18.09 11.23 14.21
C ALA A 153 -18.10 10.94 15.72
N ASP A 154 -18.90 11.69 16.48
CA ASP A 154 -19.06 11.51 17.93
C ASP A 154 -19.58 10.09 18.25
N ARG A 155 -20.61 9.63 17.54
CA ARG A 155 -21.17 8.28 17.72
C ARG A 155 -20.17 7.17 17.45
N LEU A 156 -19.32 7.33 16.41
CA LEU A 156 -18.25 6.38 16.13
C LEU A 156 -17.18 6.40 17.24
N ARG A 157 -16.83 7.59 17.73
CA ARG A 157 -15.89 7.75 18.85
C ARG A 157 -16.42 7.10 20.13
N GLU A 158 -17.69 7.34 20.48
CA GLU A 158 -18.38 6.73 21.62
C GLU A 158 -18.44 5.20 21.52
N ALA A 159 -18.52 4.66 20.30
CA ALA A 159 -18.48 3.22 20.05
C ALA A 159 -17.08 2.62 20.23
N GLY A 160 -16.03 3.44 20.39
CA GLY A 160 -14.65 3.02 20.56
C GLY A 160 -13.79 3.08 19.31
N ALA A 161 -14.23 3.79 18.25
CA ALA A 161 -13.32 4.10 17.14
C ALA A 161 -12.16 4.97 17.64
N ASP A 162 -10.96 4.65 17.19
CA ASP A 162 -9.75 5.42 17.49
C ASP A 162 -9.44 6.43 16.39
N ALA A 163 -9.80 6.12 15.14
CA ALA A 163 -9.48 6.94 13.98
C ALA A 163 -10.61 6.98 12.95
N TYR A 164 -10.59 8.03 12.13
CA TYR A 164 -11.43 8.11 10.93
C TYR A 164 -10.56 8.42 9.71
N ASN A 165 -10.71 7.62 8.65
CA ASN A 165 -10.00 7.83 7.40
C ASN A 165 -10.90 8.50 6.36
N HIS A 166 -10.45 9.65 5.86
CA HIS A 166 -11.04 10.30 4.70
C HIS A 166 -9.98 11.09 3.94
N ASN A 167 -9.50 10.54 2.82
CA ASN A 167 -8.40 11.13 2.07
C ASN A 167 -8.83 12.39 1.31
N LEU A 168 -7.94 13.39 1.18
CA LEU A 168 -8.10 14.48 0.21
C LEU A 168 -7.99 13.96 -1.23
N ASN A 169 -7.17 12.96 -1.45
CA ASN A 169 -6.83 12.27 -2.70
C ASN A 169 -5.93 13.08 -3.63
N THR A 170 -6.27 14.32 -3.99
CA THR A 170 -5.52 15.20 -4.90
C THR A 170 -5.61 16.65 -4.43
N SER A 171 -5.00 17.60 -5.17
CA SER A 171 -5.09 19.02 -4.92
C SER A 171 -6.50 19.56 -5.15
N GLU A 172 -6.83 20.72 -4.57
CA GLU A 172 -8.11 21.40 -4.80
C GLU A 172 -8.29 21.79 -6.27
N SER A 173 -7.21 22.21 -6.94
CA SER A 173 -7.20 22.65 -8.34
C SER A 173 -7.62 21.56 -9.32
N THR A 174 -7.20 20.29 -9.08
CA THR A 174 -7.48 19.17 -9.97
C THR A 174 -8.65 18.31 -9.49
N TYR A 175 -9.26 18.68 -8.35
CA TYR A 175 -10.28 17.85 -7.72
C TYR A 175 -11.51 17.61 -8.60
N GLY A 176 -11.94 18.63 -9.34
CA GLY A 176 -13.09 18.57 -10.24
C GLY A 176 -12.90 17.63 -11.44
N ASP A 177 -11.65 17.35 -11.83
CA ASP A 177 -11.32 16.40 -12.90
C ASP A 177 -11.45 14.94 -12.43
N ILE A 178 -11.35 14.72 -11.12
CA ILE A 178 -11.39 13.40 -10.51
C ILE A 178 -12.80 12.98 -10.12
N THR A 179 -13.64 13.92 -9.62
CA THR A 179 -15.02 13.63 -9.22
C THR A 179 -15.88 14.86 -9.32
N THR A 180 -17.17 14.66 -9.67
CA THR A 180 -18.16 15.75 -9.78
C THR A 180 -19.28 15.64 -8.75
N THR A 181 -19.38 14.51 -8.05
CA THR A 181 -20.48 14.22 -7.12
C THR A 181 -20.29 14.79 -5.71
N HIS A 182 -19.08 15.19 -5.38
CA HIS A 182 -18.74 15.90 -4.13
C HIS A 182 -17.52 16.78 -4.33
N THR A 183 -17.30 17.73 -3.42
CA THR A 183 -16.26 18.76 -3.55
C THR A 183 -15.04 18.45 -2.68
N TYR A 184 -13.93 19.12 -2.94
CA TYR A 184 -12.75 19.12 -2.07
C TYR A 184 -13.11 19.59 -0.65
N ALA A 185 -13.93 20.65 -0.55
CA ALA A 185 -14.37 21.21 0.73
C ALA A 185 -15.19 20.20 1.56
N ASP A 186 -16.01 19.33 0.93
CA ASP A 186 -16.73 18.26 1.63
C ASP A 186 -15.76 17.28 2.31
N ARG A 187 -14.61 17.02 1.70
CA ARG A 187 -13.59 16.15 2.28
C ARG A 187 -12.87 16.81 3.45
N VAL A 188 -12.48 18.08 3.28
CA VAL A 188 -11.88 18.88 4.36
C VAL A 188 -12.82 18.93 5.57
N ASP A 189 -14.11 19.25 5.36
CA ASP A 189 -15.13 19.27 6.41
C ASP A 189 -15.24 17.92 7.16
N THR A 190 -15.21 16.81 6.43
CA THR A 190 -15.26 15.48 7.05
C THR A 190 -14.04 15.19 7.92
N VAL A 191 -12.82 15.55 7.47
CA VAL A 191 -11.59 15.39 8.27
C VAL A 191 -11.65 16.25 9.52
N GLN A 192 -12.13 17.49 9.40
CA GLN A 192 -12.30 18.42 10.53
C GLN A 192 -13.34 17.93 11.55
N LYS A 193 -14.47 17.36 11.08
CA LYS A 193 -15.49 16.73 11.95
C LYS A 193 -14.91 15.55 12.73
N ALA A 194 -14.12 14.70 12.08
CA ALA A 194 -13.45 13.57 12.74
C ALA A 194 -12.49 14.08 13.82
N HIS A 195 -11.68 15.08 13.52
CA HIS A 195 -10.74 15.69 14.46
C HIS A 195 -11.47 16.34 15.65
N ALA A 196 -12.53 17.12 15.38
CA ALA A 196 -13.33 17.78 16.41
C ALA A 196 -14.00 16.79 17.39
N ALA A 197 -14.36 15.59 16.91
CA ALA A 197 -14.88 14.49 17.74
C ALA A 197 -13.80 13.74 18.54
N GLY A 198 -12.52 14.12 18.40
CA GLY A 198 -11.38 13.46 19.07
C GLY A 198 -10.99 12.13 18.45
N LEU A 199 -11.37 11.87 17.19
CA LEU A 199 -10.85 10.77 16.40
C LEU A 199 -9.48 11.16 15.81
N SER A 200 -8.54 10.22 15.77
CA SER A 200 -7.30 10.39 15.04
C SER A 200 -7.62 10.61 13.55
N ALA A 201 -7.26 11.78 13.02
CA ALA A 201 -7.51 12.11 11.63
C ALA A 201 -6.52 11.37 10.73
N CYS A 202 -7.05 10.54 9.82
CA CYS A 202 -6.28 9.84 8.82
C CYS A 202 -6.69 10.37 7.44
N SER A 203 -5.81 11.14 6.80
CA SER A 203 -6.10 11.73 5.49
C SER A 203 -4.86 11.69 4.61
N GLY A 204 -5.02 11.33 3.35
CA GLY A 204 -3.90 11.13 2.44
C GLY A 204 -4.23 11.44 0.98
N LEU A 205 -3.37 10.94 0.10
CA LEU A 205 -3.43 11.21 -1.33
C LEU A 205 -3.39 9.93 -2.16
N ILE A 206 -3.71 10.10 -3.45
CA ILE A 206 -3.49 9.11 -4.51
C ILE A 206 -2.60 9.80 -5.55
N ALA A 207 -1.41 9.27 -5.78
CA ALA A 207 -0.52 9.73 -6.85
C ALA A 207 -0.70 8.88 -8.11
N GLY A 208 -0.53 9.52 -9.29
CA GLY A 208 -0.59 8.85 -10.59
C GLY A 208 -1.90 9.03 -11.34
N MET A 209 -2.74 10.00 -10.93
CA MET A 209 -4.02 10.32 -11.57
C MET A 209 -3.90 11.43 -12.63
N GLY A 210 -2.68 11.77 -13.08
CA GLY A 210 -2.43 12.84 -14.06
C GLY A 210 -2.07 14.19 -13.45
N GLU A 211 -1.93 14.26 -12.13
CA GLU A 211 -1.53 15.47 -11.39
C GLU A 211 -0.09 15.91 -11.72
N THR A 212 0.17 17.21 -11.60
CA THR A 212 1.51 17.80 -11.72
C THR A 212 2.31 17.66 -10.41
N ASP A 213 3.59 18.04 -10.43
CA ASP A 213 4.42 18.11 -9.23
C ASP A 213 3.90 19.17 -8.25
N GLU A 214 3.43 20.29 -8.78
CA GLU A 214 2.78 21.35 -8.02
C GLU A 214 1.53 20.85 -7.30
N ASP A 215 0.68 20.07 -7.98
CA ASP A 215 -0.51 19.46 -7.38
C ASP A 215 -0.16 18.48 -6.24
N LEU A 216 0.90 17.69 -6.41
CA LEU A 216 1.38 16.79 -5.36
C LEU A 216 1.89 17.57 -4.15
N VAL A 217 2.62 18.65 -4.36
CA VAL A 217 3.06 19.53 -3.27
C VAL A 217 1.85 20.19 -2.61
N ASP A 218 0.88 20.70 -3.39
CA ASP A 218 -0.32 21.34 -2.88
C ASP A 218 -1.14 20.44 -1.97
N VAL A 219 -1.42 19.21 -2.40
CA VAL A 219 -2.19 18.28 -1.56
C VAL A 219 -1.44 17.90 -0.29
N VAL A 220 -0.11 17.74 -0.32
CA VAL A 220 0.66 17.36 0.87
C VAL A 220 0.75 18.54 1.86
N PHE A 221 0.87 19.77 1.39
CA PHE A 221 0.80 20.95 2.26
C PHE A 221 -0.59 21.13 2.86
N SER A 222 -1.65 20.93 2.07
CA SER A 222 -3.03 20.95 2.58
C SER A 222 -3.28 19.84 3.62
N LEU A 223 -2.70 18.67 3.42
CA LEU A 223 -2.72 17.60 4.42
C LEU A 223 -2.01 18.05 5.71
N ARG A 224 -0.84 18.67 5.60
CA ARG A 224 -0.11 19.20 6.77
C ARG A 224 -0.92 20.22 7.55
N ASP A 225 -1.63 21.12 6.84
CA ASP A 225 -2.47 22.17 7.45
C ASP A 225 -3.70 21.59 8.17
N LEU A 226 -4.17 20.38 7.81
CA LEU A 226 -5.24 19.65 8.49
C LEU A 226 -4.76 18.92 9.75
N ASP A 227 -3.47 18.96 10.05
CA ASP A 227 -2.83 18.31 11.22
C ASP A 227 -3.26 16.84 11.42
N PRO A 228 -3.08 15.96 10.41
CA PRO A 228 -3.49 14.57 10.52
C PRO A 228 -2.48 13.77 11.35
N ASP A 229 -2.95 12.76 12.06
CA ASP A 229 -2.09 11.80 12.75
C ASP A 229 -1.49 10.75 11.78
N SER A 230 -2.13 10.56 10.61
CA SER A 230 -1.70 9.57 9.62
C SER A 230 -1.96 10.06 8.21
N VAL A 231 -0.93 9.92 7.35
CA VAL A 231 -0.97 10.26 5.92
C VAL A 231 -0.76 9.00 5.08
N PRO A 232 -1.83 8.31 4.64
CA PRO A 232 -1.72 7.25 3.65
C PRO A 232 -1.37 7.81 2.27
N VAL A 233 -0.29 7.29 1.68
CA VAL A 233 0.12 7.55 0.30
C VAL A 233 -0.28 6.35 -0.52
N ASN A 234 -1.27 6.53 -1.38
CA ASN A 234 -1.70 5.54 -2.36
C ASN A 234 -1.05 5.86 -3.70
N PHE A 235 -0.72 4.82 -4.43
CA PHE A 235 -0.36 4.91 -5.84
C PHE A 235 -1.51 4.35 -6.65
N LEU A 236 -1.96 5.07 -7.67
CA LEU A 236 -3.10 4.67 -8.49
C LEU A 236 -2.92 3.22 -8.96
N ILE A 237 -3.91 2.39 -8.72
CA ILE A 237 -4.02 1.07 -9.36
C ILE A 237 -4.92 1.25 -10.58
N PRO A 238 -4.37 1.27 -11.82
CA PRO A 238 -5.15 1.44 -13.03
C PRO A 238 -5.96 0.16 -13.32
N MET A 239 -7.12 0.06 -12.67
CA MET A 239 -7.99 -1.12 -12.81
C MET A 239 -8.77 -1.06 -14.11
N GLU A 240 -8.77 -2.16 -14.85
CA GLU A 240 -9.60 -2.32 -16.04
C GLU A 240 -11.08 -2.05 -15.74
N GLY A 241 -11.76 -1.31 -16.61
CA GLY A 241 -13.14 -0.90 -16.41
C GLY A 241 -13.34 0.37 -15.57
N THR A 242 -12.25 1.06 -15.21
CA THR A 242 -12.29 2.41 -14.62
C THR A 242 -11.85 3.47 -15.64
N PRO A 243 -12.24 4.75 -15.49
CA PRO A 243 -11.78 5.81 -16.40
C PRO A 243 -10.27 5.99 -16.49
N LEU A 244 -9.53 5.68 -15.44
CA LEU A 244 -8.06 5.81 -15.36
C LEU A 244 -7.32 4.48 -15.61
N GLU A 245 -7.93 3.51 -16.30
CA GLU A 245 -7.32 2.20 -16.58
C GLU A 245 -6.04 2.26 -17.41
N ALA A 246 -5.84 3.34 -18.17
CA ALA A 246 -4.66 3.55 -19.02
C ALA A 246 -3.54 4.36 -18.34
N ASP A 247 -3.74 4.87 -17.13
CA ASP A 247 -2.82 5.83 -16.48
C ASP A 247 -1.68 5.12 -15.74
N TRP A 248 -0.68 4.70 -16.49
CA TRP A 248 0.51 3.99 -16.00
C TRP A 248 1.75 4.90 -15.97
N HIS A 249 1.68 6.03 -15.27
CA HIS A 249 2.73 7.06 -15.26
C HIS A 249 3.79 6.88 -14.16
N LEU A 250 3.48 6.10 -13.11
CA LEU A 250 4.37 5.94 -11.97
C LEU A 250 5.50 4.94 -12.24
N THR A 251 6.70 5.32 -11.81
CA THR A 251 7.88 4.45 -11.70
C THR A 251 8.24 4.25 -10.24
N PRO A 252 9.00 3.18 -9.87
CA PRO A 252 9.46 2.99 -8.50
C PRO A 252 10.24 4.20 -7.96
N GLN A 253 11.07 4.82 -8.80
CA GLN A 253 11.86 6.00 -8.46
C GLN A 253 10.97 7.20 -8.14
N ARG A 254 9.93 7.41 -8.97
CA ARG A 254 8.94 8.47 -8.75
C ARG A 254 8.19 8.27 -7.44
N CYS A 255 7.75 7.04 -7.16
CA CYS A 255 7.07 6.70 -5.90
C CYS A 255 7.95 6.98 -4.67
N LEU A 256 9.24 6.66 -4.73
CA LEU A 256 10.18 6.94 -3.64
C LEU A 256 10.36 8.44 -3.42
N ARG A 257 10.46 9.27 -4.49
CA ARG A 257 10.53 10.74 -4.36
C ARG A 257 9.29 11.32 -3.72
N ILE A 258 8.10 10.84 -4.12
CA ILE A 258 6.82 11.26 -3.52
C ILE A 258 6.81 10.92 -2.02
N LEU A 259 7.16 9.70 -1.63
CA LEU A 259 7.24 9.31 -0.23
C LEU A 259 8.27 10.14 0.56
N ALA A 260 9.42 10.45 -0.04
CA ALA A 260 10.43 11.29 0.58
C ALA A 260 9.93 12.72 0.79
N MET A 261 9.28 13.31 -0.21
CA MET A 261 8.67 14.63 -0.11
C MET A 261 7.60 14.67 0.99
N VAL A 262 6.70 13.67 1.05
CA VAL A 262 5.71 13.54 2.13
C VAL A 262 6.39 13.44 3.49
N ARG A 263 7.50 12.66 3.63
CA ARG A 263 8.23 12.54 4.90
C ARG A 263 8.88 13.86 5.34
N PHE A 264 9.38 14.67 4.41
CA PHE A 264 9.96 15.96 4.76
C PHE A 264 8.88 16.99 5.15
N VAL A 265 7.72 16.99 4.51
CA VAL A 265 6.60 17.88 4.84
C VAL A 265 5.88 17.45 6.12
N CYS A 266 5.74 16.14 6.34
CA CYS A 266 5.06 15.53 7.49
C CYS A 266 6.06 14.67 8.30
N PRO A 267 7.05 15.28 8.97
CA PRO A 267 8.19 14.56 9.53
C PRO A 267 7.83 13.63 10.69
N ASP A 268 6.88 14.02 11.51
CA ASP A 268 6.46 13.38 12.75
C ASP A 268 5.08 12.70 12.69
N VAL A 269 4.51 12.60 11.50
CA VAL A 269 3.21 11.98 11.22
C VAL A 269 3.38 10.54 10.74
N GLU A 270 2.45 9.63 11.08
CA GLU A 270 2.43 8.28 10.51
C GLU A 270 2.27 8.38 8.99
N VAL A 271 3.33 8.12 8.21
CA VAL A 271 3.25 7.99 6.75
C VAL A 271 3.07 6.52 6.42
N ARG A 272 1.97 6.22 5.71
CA ARG A 272 1.60 4.85 5.34
C ARG A 272 1.75 4.65 3.85
N ILE A 273 2.50 3.61 3.46
CA ILE A 273 2.44 3.11 2.09
C ILE A 273 1.16 2.29 1.98
N ALA A 274 0.24 2.75 1.15
CA ALA A 274 -1.09 2.19 1.04
C ALA A 274 -1.29 1.46 -0.30
N GLY A 275 -2.44 1.59 -0.96
CA GLY A 275 -2.73 0.87 -2.19
C GLY A 275 -1.71 1.13 -3.30
N GLY A 276 -1.45 0.11 -4.13
CA GLY A 276 -0.58 0.21 -5.30
C GLY A 276 0.93 0.07 -5.04
N ARG A 277 1.37 -0.20 -3.80
CA ARG A 277 2.80 -0.35 -3.51
C ARG A 277 3.44 -1.51 -4.26
N GLU A 278 2.77 -2.64 -4.35
CA GLU A 278 3.24 -3.84 -5.06
C GLU A 278 3.36 -3.57 -6.56
N VAL A 279 2.38 -2.84 -7.11
CA VAL A 279 2.28 -2.52 -8.53
C VAL A 279 3.40 -1.56 -8.96
N HIS A 280 3.67 -0.55 -8.15
CA HIS A 280 4.58 0.54 -8.55
C HIS A 280 5.96 0.50 -7.90
N LEU A 281 6.08 0.13 -6.62
CA LEU A 281 7.39 -0.01 -5.96
C LEU A 281 8.07 -1.35 -6.30
N ARG A 282 7.31 -2.40 -6.49
CA ARG A 282 7.83 -3.73 -6.87
C ARG A 282 8.97 -4.17 -5.93
N THR A 283 10.14 -4.50 -6.46
CA THR A 283 11.33 -4.90 -5.68
C THR A 283 11.97 -3.76 -4.86
N MET A 284 11.52 -2.50 -5.06
CA MET A 284 11.99 -1.35 -4.27
C MET A 284 11.18 -1.08 -3.01
N GLN A 285 10.18 -1.91 -2.68
CA GLN A 285 9.37 -1.75 -1.46
C GLN A 285 10.22 -1.64 -0.17
N PRO A 286 11.33 -2.40 0.02
CA PRO A 286 12.19 -2.25 1.20
C PRO A 286 12.79 -0.85 1.36
N LEU A 287 13.11 -0.15 0.26
CA LEU A 287 13.59 1.24 0.31
C LEU A 287 12.52 2.20 0.83
N ALA A 288 11.25 1.95 0.48
CA ALA A 288 10.14 2.79 0.92
C ALA A 288 9.90 2.71 2.44
N LEU A 289 10.31 1.63 3.13
CA LEU A 289 10.26 1.53 4.60
C LEU A 289 11.23 2.52 5.30
N ASN A 290 12.23 3.04 4.58
CA ASN A 290 13.06 4.13 5.09
C ASN A 290 12.35 5.50 5.06
N LEU A 291 11.24 5.60 4.34
CA LEU A 291 10.47 6.83 4.15
C LEU A 291 9.17 6.81 4.95
N ALA A 292 8.48 5.69 4.92
CA ALA A 292 7.24 5.43 5.63
C ALA A 292 7.46 4.54 6.86
N ASN A 293 6.57 4.65 7.83
CA ASN A 293 6.60 3.87 9.08
C ASN A 293 5.34 3.02 9.28
N SER A 294 4.55 2.86 8.21
CA SER A 294 3.30 2.11 8.26
C SER A 294 2.97 1.51 6.89
N ILE A 295 2.37 0.32 6.87
CA ILE A 295 1.86 -0.35 5.67
C ILE A 295 0.50 -0.99 5.92
N PHE A 296 -0.23 -1.33 4.84
CA PHE A 296 -1.32 -2.30 4.91
C PHE A 296 -0.78 -3.70 4.77
N LEU A 297 -1.27 -4.61 5.60
CA LEU A 297 -0.98 -6.04 5.58
C LEU A 297 -1.99 -6.75 4.69
N GLY A 298 -1.52 -7.47 3.69
CA GLY A 298 -2.37 -8.27 2.82
C GLY A 298 -3.20 -7.48 1.83
N ASP A 299 -4.45 -7.93 1.63
CA ASP A 299 -5.31 -7.44 0.56
C ASP A 299 -5.84 -6.02 0.76
N TYR A 300 -6.05 -5.33 -0.37
CA TYR A 300 -6.77 -4.06 -0.43
C TYR A 300 -8.28 -4.27 -0.60
N LEU A 301 -9.03 -3.18 -0.85
CA LEU A 301 -10.50 -3.24 -0.93
C LEU A 301 -10.99 -4.09 -2.12
N THR A 302 -10.36 -3.92 -3.28
CA THR A 302 -10.78 -4.53 -4.54
C THR A 302 -9.65 -5.22 -5.31
N SER A 303 -8.41 -5.12 -4.83
CA SER A 303 -7.24 -5.80 -5.37
C SER A 303 -6.56 -6.65 -4.30
N GLU A 304 -5.92 -7.72 -4.72
CA GLU A 304 -5.05 -8.49 -3.85
C GLU A 304 -3.76 -7.72 -3.60
N GLY A 305 -3.24 -7.85 -2.38
CA GLY A 305 -1.95 -7.34 -1.97
C GLY A 305 -0.93 -8.46 -1.80
N GLN A 306 0.23 -8.11 -1.30
CA GLN A 306 1.26 -9.07 -0.95
C GLN A 306 0.80 -9.94 0.23
N ALA A 307 1.16 -11.22 0.22
CA ALA A 307 0.86 -12.12 1.33
C ALA A 307 1.49 -11.61 2.64
N GLY A 308 0.74 -11.70 3.76
CA GLY A 308 1.18 -11.11 5.02
C GLY A 308 2.53 -11.63 5.53
N HIS A 309 2.86 -12.92 5.31
CA HIS A 309 4.18 -13.44 5.68
C HIS A 309 5.31 -12.78 4.87
N ALA A 310 5.11 -12.50 3.57
CA ALA A 310 6.09 -11.82 2.75
C ALA A 310 6.27 -10.34 3.15
N ASP A 311 5.22 -9.70 3.69
CA ASP A 311 5.33 -8.37 4.29
C ASP A 311 6.21 -8.40 5.54
N LEU A 312 6.03 -9.40 6.41
CA LEU A 312 6.83 -9.56 7.63
C LEU A 312 8.30 -9.86 7.30
N GLU A 313 8.55 -10.74 6.32
CA GLU A 313 9.90 -11.02 5.82
C GLU A 313 10.56 -9.76 5.26
N MET A 314 9.86 -9.01 4.40
CA MET A 314 10.36 -7.75 3.84
C MET A 314 10.74 -6.73 4.93
N ILE A 315 9.92 -6.59 5.98
CA ILE A 315 10.19 -5.68 7.10
C ILE A 315 11.46 -6.11 7.83
N ALA A 316 11.61 -7.40 8.11
CA ALA A 316 12.76 -7.95 8.81
C ALA A 316 14.05 -7.85 7.98
N ASP A 317 14.00 -8.22 6.70
CA ASP A 317 15.14 -8.14 5.77
C ASP A 317 15.63 -6.69 5.59
N ALA A 318 14.70 -5.73 5.58
CA ALA A 318 15.03 -4.31 5.57
C ALA A 318 15.55 -3.79 6.91
N GLY A 319 15.61 -4.63 7.93
CA GLY A 319 16.10 -4.31 9.27
C GLY A 319 15.14 -3.48 10.11
N PHE A 320 13.85 -3.55 9.86
CA PHE A 320 12.79 -2.92 10.65
C PHE A 320 12.09 -3.94 11.55
N GLU A 321 11.25 -3.44 12.45
CA GLU A 321 10.51 -4.20 13.46
C GLU A 321 9.02 -3.86 13.38
N VAL A 322 8.15 -4.85 13.56
CA VAL A 322 6.70 -4.62 13.62
C VAL A 322 6.34 -3.96 14.95
N GLU A 323 5.58 -2.86 14.90
CA GLU A 323 5.13 -2.13 16.08
C GLU A 323 4.17 -2.98 16.93
N GLY A 324 4.50 -3.14 18.21
CA GLY A 324 3.68 -3.89 19.17
C GLY A 324 3.81 -5.41 19.09
N ALA A 325 4.61 -5.94 18.17
CA ALA A 325 5.03 -7.31 18.26
C ALA A 325 6.05 -7.41 19.41
N GLY A 326 5.76 -8.20 20.45
CA GLY A 326 6.83 -8.81 21.24
C GLY A 326 7.76 -9.55 20.27
N GLU A 327 8.94 -10.02 20.71
CA GLU A 327 9.90 -10.70 19.82
C GLU A 327 9.15 -11.63 18.84
N VAL A 328 8.92 -11.15 17.61
CA VAL A 328 8.35 -11.96 16.54
C VAL A 328 9.46 -12.92 16.16
N THR A 329 9.34 -14.15 16.61
CA THR A 329 10.20 -15.22 16.12
C THR A 329 9.82 -15.45 14.67
N LEU A 330 10.57 -14.78 13.76
CA LEU A 330 10.41 -15.06 12.33
C LEU A 330 10.56 -16.56 12.10
N PRO A 331 9.73 -17.16 11.23
CA PRO A 331 9.96 -18.53 10.80
C PRO A 331 11.41 -18.60 10.31
N GLN A 332 12.25 -19.32 11.03
CA GLN A 332 13.60 -19.55 10.54
C GLN A 332 13.43 -20.25 9.19
N HIS A 333 13.95 -19.63 8.12
CA HIS A 333 14.12 -20.34 6.86
C HIS A 333 14.82 -21.65 7.20
N ARG A 334 14.09 -22.76 7.16
CA ARG A 334 14.72 -24.05 7.01
C ARG A 334 15.43 -23.95 5.67
N ALA A 335 16.73 -23.62 5.72
CA ALA A 335 17.60 -23.98 4.63
C ALA A 335 17.29 -25.45 4.35
N THR A 336 16.55 -25.72 3.29
CA THR A 336 16.54 -27.03 2.70
C THR A 336 17.97 -27.21 2.26
N ALA A 337 18.76 -27.82 3.15
CA ALA A 337 20.04 -28.37 2.80
C ALA A 337 19.72 -29.42 1.73
N GLY A 338 19.69 -28.99 0.49
CA GLY A 338 19.92 -29.83 -0.66
C GLY A 338 21.35 -30.34 -0.52
N GLY A 339 21.53 -31.31 0.37
CA GLY A 339 22.78 -32.02 0.46
C GLY A 339 22.99 -32.67 -0.89
N CYS A 340 24.04 -32.23 -1.59
CA CYS A 340 24.71 -33.10 -2.56
C CYS A 340 25.03 -34.38 -1.81
N GLY A 341 24.26 -35.40 -2.07
CA GLY A 341 24.54 -36.73 -1.54
C GLY A 341 25.92 -37.15 -2.03
N SER A 342 26.87 -37.15 -1.11
CA SER A 342 28.14 -37.84 -1.29
C SER A 342 27.80 -39.33 -1.44
N HIS A 343 27.82 -39.84 -2.65
CA HIS A 343 27.87 -41.27 -2.89
C HIS A 343 29.28 -41.73 -2.54
N GLU A 344 29.47 -42.28 -1.35
CA GLU A 344 30.60 -43.11 -1.02
C GLU A 344 30.46 -44.47 -1.72
N GLY A 345 31.44 -44.81 -2.53
CA GLY A 345 31.98 -46.15 -2.70
C GLY A 345 31.16 -47.14 -3.50
N ALA A 346 31.44 -47.24 -4.81
CA ALA A 346 31.44 -48.55 -5.48
C ALA A 346 32.59 -48.54 -6.51
N GLY A 347 33.46 -49.51 -6.39
CA GLY A 347 34.76 -49.61 -7.02
C GLY A 347 34.75 -49.59 -8.55
N CYS A 348 35.81 -48.98 -9.10
CA CYS A 348 36.19 -49.09 -10.49
C CYS A 348 36.75 -50.45 -10.80
N GLY A 349 35.98 -51.24 -11.56
CA GLY A 349 36.52 -52.40 -12.26
C GLY A 349 37.18 -51.97 -13.54
N SER A 350 38.49 -52.26 -13.65
CA SER A 350 39.31 -52.12 -14.83
C SER A 350 38.85 -53.06 -15.94
N HIS A 351 38.58 -52.55 -17.15
CA HIS A 351 38.67 -53.34 -18.39
C HIS A 351 39.48 -52.55 -19.43
N GLU A 352 40.61 -53.20 -19.77
CA GLU A 352 41.45 -52.82 -20.87
C GLU A 352 40.83 -53.20 -22.23
N GLY A 353 41.12 -52.39 -23.27
CA GLY A 353 41.39 -52.88 -24.59
C GLY A 353 40.37 -52.66 -25.69
N ALA A 354 40.75 -51.91 -26.61
CA ALA A 354 40.66 -52.05 -28.07
C ALA A 354 40.16 -50.82 -28.81
N GLY A 355 41.00 -50.16 -29.53
CA GLY A 355 41.05 -50.29 -30.96
C GLY A 355 40.56 -49.02 -31.67
N CYS A 356 41.50 -48.23 -32.17
CA CYS A 356 41.31 -47.12 -33.09
C CYS A 356 40.70 -47.57 -34.41
N GLY A 357 39.69 -46.82 -34.88
CA GLY A 357 39.19 -46.89 -36.26
C GLY A 357 38.81 -45.50 -36.74
N GLY A 358 39.67 -44.87 -37.50
CA GLY A 358 39.39 -43.59 -38.16
C GLY A 358 38.39 -43.76 -39.29
N HIS A 359 37.46 -42.83 -39.40
CA HIS A 359 36.76 -42.53 -40.64
C HIS A 359 36.59 -41.00 -40.76
N GLU A 360 37.28 -40.45 -41.75
CA GLU A 360 37.00 -39.16 -42.29
C GLU A 360 35.59 -39.13 -42.95
N GLY A 361 34.76 -38.19 -42.54
CA GLY A 361 33.47 -37.95 -43.15
C GLY A 361 33.07 -36.51 -42.93
N ALA A 362 33.35 -35.65 -43.90
CA ALA A 362 32.85 -34.29 -43.90
C ALA A 362 31.32 -34.28 -43.98
N GLY A 363 30.65 -34.04 -42.86
CA GLY A 363 29.24 -33.80 -42.72
C GLY A 363 28.98 -32.30 -42.59
N VAL A 364 28.36 -31.70 -43.57
CA VAL A 364 27.85 -30.33 -43.60
C VAL A 364 26.84 -30.19 -42.45
N CYS A 365 27.17 -29.38 -41.44
CA CYS A 365 26.22 -28.96 -40.42
C CYS A 365 25.15 -28.09 -41.08
N GLY A 366 23.98 -28.66 -41.34
CA GLY A 366 22.78 -27.92 -41.67
C GLY A 366 22.44 -27.00 -40.50
N SER A 367 22.49 -25.70 -40.75
CA SER A 367 21.97 -24.70 -39.85
C SER A 367 20.47 -24.95 -39.61
N ALA A 368 20.12 -25.33 -38.36
CA ALA A 368 18.75 -25.35 -37.93
C ALA A 368 18.16 -23.94 -38.10
N PRO A 369 16.90 -23.80 -38.53
CA PRO A 369 16.26 -22.49 -38.64
C PRO A 369 16.25 -21.85 -37.27
N ALA A 370 16.74 -20.62 -37.18
CA ALA A 370 16.64 -19.81 -35.97
C ALA A 370 15.18 -19.79 -35.52
N ALA A 371 14.92 -20.32 -34.33
CA ALA A 371 13.63 -20.15 -33.69
C ALA A 371 13.37 -18.65 -33.62
N THR A 372 12.33 -18.20 -34.29
CA THR A 372 11.86 -16.83 -34.20
C THR A 372 11.51 -16.60 -32.74
N ALA A 373 12.36 -15.84 -32.04
CA ALA A 373 12.08 -15.39 -30.69
C ALA A 373 10.73 -14.65 -30.73
N SER A 374 9.79 -15.12 -29.93
CA SER A 374 8.54 -14.37 -29.71
C SER A 374 8.93 -12.97 -29.28
N PRO A 375 8.26 -11.92 -29.81
CA PRO A 375 8.55 -10.56 -29.39
C PRO A 375 8.40 -10.49 -27.88
N ALA A 376 9.35 -9.81 -27.21
CA ALA A 376 9.26 -9.56 -25.78
C ALA A 376 7.89 -8.88 -25.48
N PRO A 377 7.18 -9.31 -24.42
CA PRO A 377 5.89 -8.72 -24.09
C PRO A 377 6.05 -7.21 -23.92
N GLN A 378 5.09 -6.45 -24.46
CA GLN A 378 5.11 -4.99 -24.34
C GLN A 378 5.00 -4.61 -22.85
N VAL A 379 5.66 -3.52 -22.46
CA VAL A 379 5.72 -3.05 -21.06
C VAL A 379 4.31 -2.88 -20.46
N ASP A 380 3.34 -2.50 -21.28
CA ASP A 380 1.94 -2.32 -20.85
C ASP A 380 1.22 -3.64 -20.56
N GLU A 381 1.55 -4.73 -21.25
CA GLU A 381 1.01 -6.07 -20.93
C GLU A 381 1.56 -6.58 -19.62
N LEU A 382 2.88 -6.42 -19.38
CA LEU A 382 3.51 -6.79 -18.11
C LEU A 382 2.96 -5.99 -16.91
N ARG A 383 2.53 -4.75 -17.13
CA ARG A 383 1.95 -3.92 -16.06
C ARG A 383 0.54 -4.32 -15.69
N ARG A 384 -0.29 -4.72 -16.66
CA ARG A 384 -1.66 -5.19 -16.39
C ARG A 384 -1.69 -6.44 -15.53
N ASP A 385 -0.75 -7.36 -15.73
CA ASP A 385 -0.64 -8.59 -14.93
C ASP A 385 -0.28 -8.33 -13.45
N LEU A 386 0.19 -7.10 -13.11
CA LEU A 386 0.45 -6.71 -11.74
C LEU A 386 -0.81 -6.32 -10.95
N VAL A 387 -1.93 -6.08 -11.63
CA VAL A 387 -3.19 -5.69 -10.99
C VAL A 387 -4.08 -6.90 -10.80
N SER A 388 -4.01 -7.52 -9.63
CA SER A 388 -4.84 -8.66 -9.28
C SER A 388 -6.15 -8.21 -8.64
N VAL A 389 -7.28 -8.62 -9.23
CA VAL A 389 -8.60 -8.42 -8.61
C VAL A 389 -8.70 -9.30 -7.37
N ARG A 390 -9.24 -8.73 -6.29
CA ARG A 390 -9.40 -9.44 -5.01
C ARG A 390 -10.35 -10.62 -5.16
N ARG A 391 -9.89 -11.82 -4.82
CA ARG A 391 -10.65 -13.07 -4.85
C ARG A 391 -10.65 -13.78 -3.51
N ARG A 392 -9.96 -13.27 -2.49
CA ARG A 392 -9.78 -13.86 -1.16
C ARG A 392 -10.11 -12.87 -0.04
N GLY A 393 -10.19 -13.33 1.20
CA GLY A 393 -10.43 -12.52 2.38
C GLY A 393 -11.88 -12.15 2.62
N ALA A 394 -12.17 -11.10 3.39
CA ALA A 394 -13.52 -10.72 3.77
C ALA A 394 -14.41 -10.52 2.53
N GLY A 395 -15.60 -11.14 2.55
CA GLY A 395 -16.53 -11.19 1.41
C GLY A 395 -16.25 -12.32 0.42
N THR A 396 -15.34 -13.25 0.73
CA THR A 396 -15.03 -14.45 -0.06
C THR A 396 -15.01 -15.68 0.84
N ASP A 397 -15.02 -16.89 0.24
CA ASP A 397 -14.85 -18.16 0.96
C ASP A 397 -13.37 -18.53 1.17
N ILE A 398 -12.45 -17.73 0.64
CA ILE A 398 -11.01 -17.99 0.70
C ILE A 398 -10.40 -17.12 1.81
N ALA A 399 -9.57 -17.72 2.66
CA ALA A 399 -8.88 -17.00 3.73
C ALA A 399 -8.01 -15.85 3.19
N PRO A 400 -7.92 -14.72 3.90
CA PRO A 400 -7.00 -13.65 3.52
C PRO A 400 -5.56 -14.17 3.59
N ASN A 401 -4.75 -13.80 2.62
CA ASN A 401 -3.33 -14.17 2.54
C ASN A 401 -3.07 -15.70 2.47
N ALA A 402 -4.02 -16.45 1.89
CA ALA A 402 -3.89 -17.90 1.69
C ALA A 402 -2.84 -18.24 0.62
#